data_fd92df6f7ad09d7b4b7baf5746c0c8b0
#
_entry.id   fd92df6f7ad09d7b4b7baf5746c0c8b0
#
_cell.length_a   1.000
_cell.length_b   1.000
_cell.length_c   1.000
_cell.angle_alpha   90.00
_cell.angle_beta   90.00
_cell.angle_gamma   90.00
#
_symmetry.space_group_name_H-M   'P 1'
#
loop_
_entity.id
_entity.type
_entity.pdbx_description
1 polymer ?
#
loop_
_entity_poly.entity_id
_entity_poly.type
_entity_poly.pdbx_seq_one_letter_code
_entity_poly.pdbx_strand_id
1 'polypeptide(L)'
;MKKQSEVKRVSVNLTKRVRALFMGAALVLCLTTANYAAAQAGPPTVFLGSAGTFAVLAYAGVTNAGPTVVTGDLGTYPILSCTGLPTPCTGNGPGQVNGTINAGDVVAQHAQASLLIAYNDAKGRTTNPIGVAGDLGGRTLAPGLYKSTSTIGITGDLTLDGNGDPNAVFIFQIGSALNVATHGRIVLIGGAKAANVFWQVGSSATLGTYSAFKGTIMAYASITIATGATLDGRALAQNAAVTLDTNAVTKPY
;
A
#
# COMPACT_ATOMS: atom_id res chain seq x y z
N MET A 1 3.31 -56.52 60.08
CA MET A 1 2.31 -55.97 59.17
C MET A 1 2.27 -54.44 59.09
N LYS A 2 2.73 -53.62 60.08
CA LYS A 2 2.69 -52.14 59.98
C LYS A 2 3.72 -51.52 59.02
N LYS A 3 4.87 -52.13 58.80
CA LYS A 3 5.96 -51.58 57.96
C LYS A 3 5.65 -51.59 56.42
N GLN A 4 4.85 -52.55 55.91
CA GLN A 4 4.46 -52.63 54.53
C GLN A 4 3.35 -51.60 54.09
N SER A 5 2.53 -51.18 55.03
CA SER A 5 1.48 -50.20 54.75
C SER A 5 1.99 -48.76 54.63
N GLU A 6 3.08 -48.41 55.31
CA GLU A 6 3.72 -47.08 55.19
C GLU A 6 4.44 -46.89 53.88
N VAL A 7 5.18 -47.92 53.40
CA VAL A 7 5.89 -47.87 52.09
C VAL A 7 4.92 -47.68 50.94
N LYS A 8 3.75 -48.35 50.94
CA LYS A 8 2.70 -48.16 49.92
C LYS A 8 2.06 -46.76 49.93
N ARG A 9 1.89 -46.17 51.15
CA ARG A 9 1.36 -44.79 51.25
C ARG A 9 2.31 -43.73 50.73
N VAL A 10 3.61 -43.87 50.98
CA VAL A 10 4.65 -42.93 50.51
C VAL A 10 4.77 -43.01 48.98
N SER A 11 4.77 -44.23 48.40
CA SER A 11 4.91 -44.40 46.95
C SER A 11 3.68 -43.84 46.15
N VAL A 12 2.45 -44.00 46.69
CA VAL A 12 1.22 -43.46 46.04
C VAL A 12 1.17 -41.94 46.09
N ASN A 13 1.68 -41.31 47.17
CA ASN A 13 1.74 -39.86 47.33
C ASN A 13 2.79 -39.23 46.41
N LEU A 14 3.94 -39.92 46.22
CA LEU A 14 5.00 -39.44 45.30
C LEU A 14 4.55 -39.45 43.86
N THR A 15 3.83 -40.52 43.41
CA THR A 15 3.30 -40.65 42.07
C THR A 15 2.21 -39.60 41.78
N LYS A 16 1.35 -39.25 42.72
CA LYS A 16 0.35 -38.18 42.59
C LYS A 16 0.98 -36.79 42.50
N ARG A 17 2.05 -36.50 43.25
CA ARG A 17 2.74 -35.21 43.20
C ARG A 17 3.55 -35.04 41.94
N VAL A 18 4.18 -36.08 41.41
CA VAL A 18 4.90 -36.04 40.13
C VAL A 18 3.93 -35.85 38.94
N ARG A 19 2.74 -36.53 38.95
CA ARG A 19 1.72 -36.32 37.91
C ARG A 19 1.12 -34.93 37.94
N ALA A 20 0.92 -34.31 39.11
CA ALA A 20 0.43 -32.93 39.22
C ALA A 20 1.45 -31.90 38.72
N LEU A 21 2.78 -32.18 38.91
CA LEU A 21 3.84 -31.29 38.42
C LEU A 21 3.96 -31.32 36.87
N PHE A 22 3.79 -32.50 36.24
CA PHE A 22 3.86 -32.65 34.80
C PHE A 22 2.57 -32.07 34.09
N MET A 23 1.40 -32.16 34.73
CA MET A 23 0.20 -31.52 34.14
C MET A 23 0.22 -29.99 34.26
N GLY A 24 0.84 -29.44 35.32
CA GLY A 24 1.01 -27.99 35.47
C GLY A 24 2.01 -27.40 34.47
N ALA A 25 3.11 -28.10 34.18
CA ALA A 25 4.12 -27.64 33.22
C ALA A 25 3.62 -27.70 31.76
N ALA A 26 2.82 -28.71 31.42
CA ALA A 26 2.21 -28.82 30.07
C ALA A 26 1.13 -27.75 29.80
N LEU A 27 0.38 -27.35 30.83
CA LEU A 27 -0.66 -26.33 30.71
C LEU A 27 -0.06 -24.90 30.60
N VAL A 28 1.05 -24.63 31.30
CA VAL A 28 1.74 -23.33 31.21
C VAL A 28 2.45 -23.17 29.87
N LEU A 29 3.00 -24.24 29.29
CA LEU A 29 3.65 -24.19 27.98
C LEU A 29 2.64 -24.00 26.82
N CYS A 30 1.39 -24.47 26.97
CA CYS A 30 0.34 -24.29 25.94
C CYS A 30 -0.25 -22.87 25.96
N LEU A 31 -0.19 -22.16 27.10
CA LEU A 31 -0.69 -20.78 27.23
C LEU A 31 0.30 -19.73 26.70
N THR A 32 1.60 -20.04 26.63
CA THR A 32 2.60 -19.11 26.09
C THR A 32 2.71 -19.14 24.57
N THR A 33 2.29 -20.21 23.91
CA THR A 33 2.31 -20.32 22.43
C THR A 33 1.08 -19.72 21.77
N ALA A 34 -0.03 -19.53 22.51
CA ALA A 34 -1.25 -18.94 21.95
C ALA A 34 -1.16 -17.40 21.75
N ASN A 35 -0.21 -16.74 22.40
CA ASN A 35 -0.07 -15.28 22.26
C ASN A 35 0.85 -14.83 21.11
N TYR A 36 1.54 -15.74 20.43
CA TYR A 36 2.38 -15.40 19.27
C TYR A 36 1.67 -15.47 17.91
N ALA A 37 0.44 -15.93 17.86
CA ALA A 37 -0.30 -16.13 16.61
C ALA A 37 -1.31 -15.01 16.28
N ALA A 38 -1.42 -13.99 17.11
CA ALA A 38 -2.13 -12.77 16.75
C ALA A 38 -1.16 -11.73 16.17
N ALA A 39 -0.28 -12.14 15.26
CA ALA A 39 0.37 -11.21 14.35
C ALA A 39 -0.76 -10.49 13.61
N GLN A 40 -0.86 -9.18 13.80
CA GLN A 40 -1.89 -8.33 13.24
C GLN A 40 -2.08 -8.64 11.76
N ALA A 41 -3.15 -9.38 11.42
CA ALA A 41 -3.60 -9.45 10.06
C ALA A 41 -3.85 -8.00 9.64
N GLY A 42 -3.06 -7.49 8.69
CA GLY A 42 -3.24 -6.18 8.13
C GLY A 42 -4.67 -6.01 7.59
N PRO A 43 -5.09 -4.80 7.24
CA PRO A 43 -6.40 -4.60 6.63
C PRO A 43 -6.51 -5.42 5.34
N PRO A 44 -7.71 -5.86 4.91
CA PRO A 44 -7.87 -6.50 3.62
C PRO A 44 -7.40 -5.56 2.49
N THR A 45 -6.94 -6.12 1.38
CA THR A 45 -6.49 -5.33 0.22
C THR A 45 -7.62 -4.46 -0.35
N VAL A 46 -7.29 -3.40 -1.07
CA VAL A 46 -8.26 -2.56 -1.79
C VAL A 46 -8.47 -3.15 -3.18
N PHE A 47 -9.71 -3.47 -3.51
CA PHE A 47 -10.06 -3.99 -4.83
C PHE A 47 -10.16 -2.86 -5.86
N LEU A 48 -9.27 -2.85 -6.84
CA LEU A 48 -9.19 -1.78 -7.86
C LEU A 48 -10.12 -1.99 -9.06
N GLY A 49 -10.73 -3.18 -9.21
CA GLY A 49 -11.53 -3.49 -10.39
C GLY A 49 -10.78 -3.26 -11.69
N SER A 50 -11.44 -2.70 -12.70
CA SER A 50 -10.82 -2.39 -14.00
C SER A 50 -9.75 -1.27 -13.93
N ALA A 51 -9.71 -0.46 -12.87
CA ALA A 51 -8.59 0.47 -12.65
C ALA A 51 -7.26 -0.25 -12.35
N GLY A 52 -7.29 -1.52 -11.97
CA GLY A 52 -6.12 -2.32 -11.62
C GLY A 52 -5.16 -2.59 -12.79
N THR A 53 -5.60 -2.51 -14.05
CA THR A 53 -4.74 -2.68 -15.24
C THR A 53 -3.94 -1.42 -15.57
N PHE A 54 -4.39 -0.26 -15.10
CA PHE A 54 -3.78 1.03 -15.40
C PHE A 54 -2.57 1.32 -14.51
N ALA A 55 -1.47 1.76 -15.11
CA ALA A 55 -0.36 2.40 -14.42
C ALA A 55 -0.63 3.90 -14.21
N VAL A 56 -1.32 4.53 -15.18
CA VAL A 56 -1.71 5.95 -15.12
C VAL A 56 -3.17 6.07 -15.56
N LEU A 57 -4.00 6.73 -14.74
CA LEU A 57 -5.39 7.03 -15.07
C LEU A 57 -5.74 8.43 -14.59
N ALA A 58 -6.28 9.26 -15.47
CA ALA A 58 -6.62 10.65 -15.18
C ALA A 58 -8.02 11.02 -15.64
N TYR A 59 -8.69 11.93 -14.91
CA TYR A 59 -9.97 12.50 -15.30
C TYR A 59 -9.82 13.62 -16.33
N ALA A 60 -8.91 14.57 -16.05
CA ALA A 60 -8.75 15.79 -16.84
C ALA A 60 -7.65 15.70 -17.91
N GLY A 61 -6.90 14.61 -17.94
CA GLY A 61 -5.86 14.38 -18.94
C GLY A 61 -4.50 13.98 -18.35
N VAL A 62 -3.61 13.54 -19.23
CA VAL A 62 -2.21 13.23 -18.90
C VAL A 62 -1.30 14.12 -19.72
N THR A 63 -0.39 14.81 -19.05
CA THR A 63 0.66 15.61 -19.69
C THR A 63 2.02 15.00 -19.36
N ASN A 64 2.83 14.77 -20.38
CA ASN A 64 4.19 14.29 -20.22
C ASN A 64 5.20 15.25 -20.84
N ALA A 65 6.24 15.57 -20.09
CA ALA A 65 7.46 16.19 -20.57
C ALA A 65 8.61 15.18 -20.44
N GLY A 66 9.49 15.12 -21.43
CA GLY A 66 10.66 14.25 -21.37
C GLY A 66 10.41 12.74 -21.61
N PRO A 67 11.46 11.92 -21.57
CA PRO A 67 11.42 10.50 -21.95
C PRO A 67 10.87 9.62 -20.81
N THR A 68 9.58 9.76 -20.49
CA THR A 68 8.88 8.92 -19.53
C THR A 68 8.57 7.54 -20.11
N VAL A 69 8.72 6.48 -19.29
CA VAL A 69 8.30 5.12 -19.61
C VAL A 69 7.17 4.69 -18.67
N VAL A 70 6.01 4.38 -19.23
CA VAL A 70 4.86 3.82 -18.51
C VAL A 70 4.76 2.34 -18.85
N THR A 71 4.83 1.45 -17.86
CA THR A 71 4.63 0.01 -18.00
C THR A 71 3.32 -0.39 -17.34
N GLY A 72 2.31 -0.65 -18.18
CA GLY A 72 0.88 -0.84 -17.86
C GLY A 72 0.02 0.10 -18.70
N ASP A 73 -1.31 -0.02 -18.57
CA ASP A 73 -2.22 0.81 -19.36
C ASP A 73 -2.19 2.28 -18.90
N LEU A 74 -2.46 3.18 -19.86
CA LEU A 74 -2.66 4.60 -19.60
C LEU A 74 -4.07 4.97 -20.01
N GLY A 75 -4.79 5.73 -19.20
CA GLY A 75 -6.15 6.14 -19.52
C GLY A 75 -6.49 7.56 -19.15
N THR A 76 -7.41 8.14 -19.93
CA THR A 76 -8.05 9.43 -19.66
C THR A 76 -9.55 9.32 -19.91
N TYR A 77 -10.37 9.78 -18.95
CA TYR A 77 -11.82 9.86 -19.12
C TYR A 77 -12.43 10.83 -18.08
N PRO A 78 -13.38 11.71 -18.43
CA PRO A 78 -14.01 11.87 -19.75
C PRO A 78 -13.20 12.70 -20.74
N ILE A 79 -12.14 13.38 -20.29
CA ILE A 79 -11.33 14.24 -21.13
C ILE A 79 -10.34 13.39 -21.94
N LEU A 80 -10.35 13.55 -23.27
CA LEU A 80 -9.47 12.82 -24.20
C LEU A 80 -8.02 13.27 -24.17
N SER A 81 -7.69 14.33 -23.41
CA SER A 81 -6.39 14.98 -23.50
C SER A 81 -5.27 14.10 -22.92
N CYS A 82 -4.37 13.68 -23.78
CA CYS A 82 -3.05 13.20 -23.38
C CYS A 82 -1.99 13.78 -24.35
N THR A 83 -0.90 14.28 -23.79
CA THR A 83 0.16 14.98 -24.55
C THR A 83 1.54 14.46 -24.17
N GLY A 84 2.47 14.55 -25.12
CA GLY A 84 3.86 14.13 -24.89
C GLY A 84 4.06 12.61 -24.82
N LEU A 85 3.10 11.82 -25.33
CA LEU A 85 3.05 10.37 -25.34
C LEU A 85 2.73 9.88 -26.76
N PRO A 86 2.85 8.56 -27.07
CA PRO A 86 2.50 8.03 -28.38
C PRO A 86 1.03 8.19 -28.72
N THR A 87 0.67 8.00 -30.01
CA THR A 87 -0.72 7.91 -30.45
C THR A 87 -1.51 6.86 -29.63
N PRO A 88 -2.79 7.15 -29.28
CA PRO A 88 -3.65 8.25 -29.73
C PRO A 88 -3.45 9.60 -29.02
N CYS A 89 -2.45 9.75 -28.17
CA CYS A 89 -2.14 11.03 -27.56
C CYS A 89 -1.65 12.06 -28.59
N THR A 90 -1.82 13.33 -28.31
CA THR A 90 -1.36 14.40 -29.20
C THR A 90 0.09 14.79 -28.91
N GLY A 91 0.83 15.18 -29.95
CA GLY A 91 2.16 15.80 -29.81
C GLY A 91 3.36 14.89 -29.96
N ASN A 92 3.19 13.60 -30.32
CA ASN A 92 4.31 12.66 -30.59
C ASN A 92 5.52 12.92 -29.70
N GLY A 93 5.30 12.93 -28.38
CA GLY A 93 6.34 13.25 -27.43
C GLY A 93 7.31 12.09 -27.17
N PRO A 94 8.38 12.34 -26.40
CA PRO A 94 9.41 11.36 -26.14
C PRO A 94 8.99 10.25 -25.15
N GLY A 95 7.77 10.32 -24.59
CA GLY A 95 7.27 9.31 -23.70
C GLY A 95 6.92 7.98 -24.39
N GLN A 96 6.94 6.89 -23.66
CA GLN A 96 6.64 5.54 -24.12
C GLN A 96 5.59 4.90 -23.20
N VAL A 97 4.68 4.11 -23.78
CA VAL A 97 3.68 3.33 -23.03
C VAL A 97 3.81 1.86 -23.44
N ASN A 98 4.23 1.03 -22.51
CA ASN A 98 4.27 -0.44 -22.64
C ASN A 98 2.95 -1.01 -22.09
N GLY A 99 1.87 -0.78 -22.81
CA GLY A 99 0.49 -1.12 -22.49
C GLY A 99 -0.47 -0.48 -23.49
N THR A 100 -1.76 -0.50 -23.19
CA THR A 100 -2.78 0.13 -24.03
C THR A 100 -3.02 1.57 -23.59
N ILE A 101 -3.17 2.48 -24.54
CA ILE A 101 -3.62 3.85 -24.28
C ILE A 101 -5.13 3.93 -24.58
N ASN A 102 -5.92 4.18 -23.54
CA ASN A 102 -7.37 4.29 -23.54
C ASN A 102 -7.75 5.75 -23.31
N ALA A 103 -7.91 6.51 -24.40
CA ALA A 103 -8.22 7.95 -24.32
C ALA A 103 -9.70 8.21 -24.63
N GLY A 104 -10.49 8.52 -23.59
CA GLY A 104 -11.91 8.85 -23.66
C GLY A 104 -12.81 7.70 -24.07
N ASP A 105 -12.34 6.47 -24.03
CA ASP A 105 -13.08 5.28 -24.41
C ASP A 105 -13.84 4.63 -23.24
N VAL A 106 -14.61 3.59 -23.56
CA VAL A 106 -15.41 2.86 -22.57
C VAL A 106 -14.56 2.11 -21.55
N VAL A 107 -13.32 1.71 -21.91
CA VAL A 107 -12.39 1.01 -21.02
C VAL A 107 -11.91 1.98 -19.93
N ALA A 108 -11.48 3.19 -20.32
CA ALA A 108 -11.11 4.25 -19.38
C ALA A 108 -12.31 4.72 -18.53
N GLN A 109 -13.53 4.76 -19.11
CA GLN A 109 -14.76 5.07 -18.37
C GLN A 109 -15.01 4.07 -17.23
N HIS A 110 -14.95 2.78 -17.50
CA HIS A 110 -15.13 1.73 -16.50
C HIS A 110 -14.00 1.77 -15.46
N ALA A 111 -12.78 2.09 -15.88
CA ALA A 111 -11.66 2.24 -14.96
C ALA A 111 -11.86 3.41 -13.99
N GLN A 112 -12.35 4.57 -14.46
CA GLN A 112 -12.69 5.70 -13.59
C GLN A 112 -13.82 5.37 -12.61
N ALA A 113 -14.84 4.63 -13.04
CA ALA A 113 -15.91 4.17 -12.15
C ALA A 113 -15.37 3.21 -11.07
N SER A 114 -14.46 2.29 -11.44
CA SER A 114 -13.81 1.38 -10.52
C SER A 114 -12.87 2.11 -9.54
N LEU A 115 -12.15 3.13 -10.02
CA LEU A 115 -11.32 4.00 -9.18
C LEU A 115 -12.15 4.70 -8.10
N LEU A 116 -13.32 5.23 -8.45
CA LEU A 116 -14.24 5.87 -7.49
C LEU A 116 -14.65 4.90 -6.39
N ILE A 117 -14.98 3.65 -6.73
CA ILE A 117 -15.34 2.60 -5.76
C ILE A 117 -14.15 2.29 -4.85
N ALA A 118 -12.97 2.06 -5.42
CA ALA A 118 -11.75 1.73 -4.68
C ALA A 118 -11.31 2.87 -3.73
N TYR A 119 -11.40 4.12 -4.22
CA TYR A 119 -11.12 5.31 -3.42
C TYR A 119 -12.06 5.42 -2.23
N ASN A 120 -13.37 5.24 -2.44
CA ASN A 120 -14.36 5.33 -1.38
C ASN A 120 -14.23 4.16 -0.39
N ASP A 121 -13.92 2.96 -0.84
CA ASP A 121 -13.59 1.83 0.04
C ASP A 121 -12.39 2.16 0.93
N ALA A 122 -11.26 2.57 0.34
CA ALA A 122 -10.07 2.92 1.11
C ALA A 122 -10.34 4.06 2.11
N LYS A 123 -11.06 5.12 1.70
CA LYS A 123 -11.43 6.28 2.52
C LYS A 123 -12.38 5.92 3.66
N GLY A 124 -13.28 4.98 3.43
CA GLY A 124 -14.35 4.60 4.37
C GLY A 124 -13.92 3.61 5.44
N ARG A 125 -12.73 3.04 5.37
CA ARG A 125 -12.28 2.03 6.34
C ARG A 125 -12.04 2.64 7.71
N THR A 126 -12.51 1.95 8.77
CA THR A 126 -12.49 2.46 10.16
C THR A 126 -11.95 1.46 11.17
N THR A 127 -11.53 0.27 10.73
CA THR A 127 -11.05 -0.76 11.65
C THR A 127 -9.64 -0.45 12.12
N ASN A 128 -9.47 -0.16 13.40
CA ASN A 128 -8.21 0.08 14.10
C ASN A 128 -7.26 1.07 13.38
N PRO A 129 -7.72 2.29 13.03
CA PRO A 129 -6.86 3.25 12.34
C PRO A 129 -5.76 3.75 13.27
N ILE A 130 -4.54 3.74 12.77
CA ILE A 130 -3.36 4.31 13.43
C ILE A 130 -3.24 5.78 13.01
N GLY A 131 -3.37 6.70 13.95
CA GLY A 131 -3.22 8.14 13.69
C GLY A 131 -1.78 8.50 13.29
N VAL A 132 -1.63 9.20 12.17
CA VAL A 132 -0.34 9.75 11.70
C VAL A 132 -0.50 11.20 11.31
N ALA A 133 0.58 11.98 11.42
CA ALA A 133 0.57 13.40 11.06
C ALA A 133 1.97 13.86 10.65
N GLY A 134 2.02 14.90 9.83
CA GLY A 134 3.25 15.57 9.43
C GLY A 134 4.12 14.72 8.52
N ASP A 135 5.41 14.67 8.80
CA ASP A 135 6.40 13.93 8.01
C ASP A 135 6.52 12.48 8.49
N LEU A 136 6.44 11.54 7.57
CA LEU A 136 6.65 10.11 7.81
C LEU A 136 8.07 9.65 7.49
N GLY A 137 8.93 10.51 6.95
CA GLY A 137 10.33 10.20 6.68
C GLY A 137 11.07 9.71 7.92
N GLY A 138 11.97 8.74 7.76
CA GLY A 138 12.73 8.11 8.84
C GLY A 138 11.94 7.10 9.68
N ARG A 139 10.66 6.87 9.39
CA ARG A 139 9.84 5.89 10.14
C ARG A 139 9.88 4.51 9.51
N THR A 140 9.71 3.48 10.35
CA THR A 140 9.37 2.12 9.93
C THR A 140 7.97 1.79 10.42
N LEU A 141 7.10 1.38 9.48
CA LEU A 141 5.69 1.11 9.74
C LEU A 141 5.37 -0.36 9.45
N ALA A 142 4.56 -0.97 10.30
CA ALA A 142 4.01 -2.31 10.14
C ALA A 142 2.75 -2.30 9.26
N PRO A 143 2.23 -3.47 8.80
CA PRO A 143 0.96 -3.54 8.08
C PRO A 143 -0.18 -2.91 8.86
N GLY A 144 -1.03 -2.11 8.21
CA GLY A 144 -2.09 -1.42 8.94
C GLY A 144 -2.84 -0.37 8.14
N LEU A 145 -3.86 0.21 8.79
CA LEU A 145 -4.62 1.35 8.31
C LEU A 145 -4.11 2.61 9.02
N TYR A 146 -3.49 3.52 8.27
CA TYR A 146 -2.94 4.78 8.76
C TYR A 146 -3.85 5.93 8.36
N LYS A 147 -4.15 6.83 9.31
CA LYS A 147 -5.08 7.94 9.07
C LYS A 147 -4.48 9.27 9.48
N SER A 148 -4.52 10.23 8.55
CA SER A 148 -4.23 11.64 8.78
C SER A 148 -5.42 12.50 8.37
N THR A 149 -5.73 13.53 9.15
CA THR A 149 -6.73 14.55 8.78
C THR A 149 -6.14 15.69 7.96
N SER A 150 -4.82 15.74 7.82
CA SER A 150 -4.07 16.81 7.15
C SER A 150 -3.15 16.26 6.06
N THR A 151 -2.27 17.11 5.56
CA THR A 151 -1.20 16.75 4.62
C THR A 151 -0.17 15.83 5.28
N ILE A 152 0.32 14.86 4.50
CA ILE A 152 1.45 14.02 4.87
C ILE A 152 2.65 14.36 3.99
N GLY A 153 3.81 14.53 4.64
CA GLY A 153 5.12 14.63 4.02
C GLY A 153 5.89 13.31 4.07
N ILE A 154 6.79 13.11 3.12
CA ILE A 154 7.78 12.02 3.16
C ILE A 154 9.13 12.63 2.77
N THR A 155 9.96 12.92 3.78
CA THR A 155 11.32 13.45 3.59
C THR A 155 12.33 12.35 3.91
N GLY A 156 13.12 11.94 2.90
CA GLY A 156 14.00 10.78 3.02
C GLY A 156 13.23 9.46 2.91
N ASP A 157 13.58 8.47 3.71
CA ASP A 157 13.06 7.10 3.59
C ASP A 157 11.88 6.87 4.53
N LEU A 158 10.77 6.37 3.99
CA LEU A 158 9.71 5.71 4.74
C LEU A 158 9.80 4.21 4.51
N THR A 159 10.07 3.44 5.55
CA THR A 159 10.16 1.98 5.48
C THR A 159 8.82 1.34 5.83
N LEU A 160 8.34 0.43 4.97
CA LEU A 160 7.17 -0.40 5.20
C LEU A 160 7.63 -1.85 5.38
N ASP A 161 7.51 -2.37 6.60
CA ASP A 161 7.96 -3.72 6.94
C ASP A 161 6.75 -4.67 6.96
N GLY A 162 6.75 -5.65 6.07
CA GLY A 162 5.71 -6.67 5.99
C GLY A 162 5.77 -7.70 7.12
N ASN A 163 6.76 -7.61 8.03
CA ASN A 163 6.94 -8.56 9.14
C ASN A 163 7.00 -10.03 8.69
N GLY A 164 7.55 -10.27 7.50
CA GLY A 164 7.64 -11.61 6.89
C GLY A 164 6.38 -12.06 6.14
N ASP A 165 5.30 -11.27 6.12
CA ASP A 165 4.08 -11.59 5.38
C ASP A 165 4.10 -10.98 3.97
N PRO A 166 4.14 -11.80 2.88
CA PRO A 166 4.07 -11.31 1.51
C PRO A 166 2.69 -10.76 1.12
N ASN A 167 1.67 -10.95 1.96
CA ASN A 167 0.32 -10.42 1.78
C ASN A 167 0.03 -9.20 2.67
N ALA A 168 1.05 -8.71 3.39
CA ALA A 168 0.95 -7.52 4.23
C ALA A 168 0.36 -6.33 3.46
N VAL A 169 -0.69 -5.70 4.00
CA VAL A 169 -1.38 -4.56 3.38
C VAL A 169 -1.17 -3.30 4.20
N PHE A 170 -0.86 -2.21 3.49
CA PHE A 170 -0.70 -0.87 4.05
C PHE A 170 -1.70 0.07 3.36
N ILE A 171 -2.53 0.75 4.15
CA ILE A 171 -3.49 1.72 3.64
C ILE A 171 -3.27 3.05 4.35
N PHE A 172 -3.05 4.10 3.58
CA PHE A 172 -2.91 5.46 4.08
C PHE A 172 -4.13 6.28 3.68
N GLN A 173 -4.91 6.74 4.65
CA GLN A 173 -5.99 7.70 4.48
C GLN A 173 -5.44 9.09 4.78
N ILE A 174 -5.27 9.91 3.76
CA ILE A 174 -4.69 11.25 3.87
C ILE A 174 -5.79 12.28 3.59
N GLY A 175 -6.17 13.06 4.60
CA GLY A 175 -7.28 14.01 4.52
C GLY A 175 -7.04 15.19 3.56
N SER A 176 -5.77 15.51 3.27
CA SER A 176 -5.38 16.60 2.36
C SER A 176 -4.38 16.10 1.32
N ALA A 177 -3.19 16.67 1.21
CA ALA A 177 -2.20 16.35 0.19
C ALA A 177 -1.17 15.31 0.64
N LEU A 178 -0.57 14.62 -0.34
CA LEU A 178 0.64 13.81 -0.16
C LEU A 178 1.81 14.50 -0.85
N ASN A 179 2.86 14.84 -0.11
CA ASN A 179 4.05 15.49 -0.63
C ASN A 179 5.30 14.66 -0.34
N VAL A 180 5.89 14.10 -1.37
CA VAL A 180 7.17 13.39 -1.28
C VAL A 180 8.28 14.38 -1.65
N ALA A 181 9.27 14.53 -0.80
CA ALA A 181 10.38 15.43 -1.04
C ALA A 181 11.30 14.92 -2.18
N THR A 182 12.14 15.80 -2.69
CA THR A 182 13.25 15.40 -3.59
C THR A 182 14.05 14.28 -2.96
N HIS A 183 14.33 13.22 -3.73
CA HIS A 183 14.98 11.98 -3.28
C HIS A 183 14.25 11.23 -2.15
N GLY A 184 12.99 11.58 -1.79
CA GLY A 184 12.19 10.82 -0.83
C GLY A 184 11.87 9.43 -1.36
N ARG A 185 11.88 8.41 -0.50
CA ARG A 185 11.73 7.01 -0.92
C ARG A 185 10.76 6.22 -0.05
N ILE A 186 10.04 5.30 -0.67
CA ILE A 186 9.36 4.22 0.03
C ILE A 186 10.22 2.96 -0.07
N VAL A 187 10.65 2.44 1.08
CA VAL A 187 11.47 1.23 1.18
C VAL A 187 10.58 0.08 1.66
N LEU A 188 10.53 -1.02 0.92
CA LEU A 188 9.75 -2.21 1.29
C LEU A 188 10.69 -3.28 1.81
N ILE A 189 10.42 -3.79 3.00
CA ILE A 189 11.18 -4.88 3.64
C ILE A 189 10.22 -5.95 4.19
N GLY A 190 10.76 -7.03 4.70
CA GLY A 190 9.97 -8.06 5.40
C GLY A 190 8.85 -8.67 4.55
N GLY A 191 9.03 -8.79 3.23
CA GLY A 191 8.02 -9.36 2.35
C GLY A 191 6.97 -8.37 1.83
N ALA A 192 6.97 -7.10 2.27
CA ALA A 192 6.04 -6.08 1.76
C ALA A 192 6.16 -5.91 0.24
N LYS A 193 5.01 -5.73 -0.43
CA LYS A 193 4.91 -5.58 -1.89
C LYS A 193 4.23 -4.28 -2.27
N ALA A 194 4.70 -3.62 -3.34
CA ALA A 194 4.09 -2.39 -3.86
C ALA A 194 2.61 -2.58 -4.25
N ALA A 195 2.23 -3.78 -4.69
CA ALA A 195 0.84 -4.12 -5.02
C ALA A 195 -0.13 -4.01 -3.84
N ASN A 196 0.37 -4.10 -2.60
CA ASN A 196 -0.40 -4.09 -1.37
C ASN A 196 -0.29 -2.77 -0.58
N VAL A 197 0.27 -1.73 -1.20
CA VAL A 197 0.38 -0.39 -0.59
C VAL A 197 -0.58 0.55 -1.29
N PHE A 198 -1.49 1.19 -0.52
CA PHE A 198 -2.54 2.05 -1.04
C PHE A 198 -2.52 3.42 -0.35
N TRP A 199 -2.47 4.47 -1.16
CA TRP A 199 -2.46 5.86 -0.72
C TRP A 199 -3.75 6.53 -1.19
N GLN A 200 -4.76 6.59 -0.31
CA GLN A 200 -5.95 7.40 -0.55
C GLN A 200 -5.64 8.84 -0.14
N VAL A 201 -5.70 9.76 -1.10
CA VAL A 201 -5.29 11.16 -0.93
C VAL A 201 -6.50 12.08 -1.16
N GLY A 202 -6.87 12.86 -0.15
CA GLY A 202 -8.05 13.72 -0.15
C GLY A 202 -7.94 14.95 -1.06
N SER A 203 -6.75 15.25 -1.56
CA SER A 203 -6.47 16.34 -2.50
C SER A 203 -5.47 15.85 -3.56
N SER A 204 -4.34 16.54 -3.73
CA SER A 204 -3.32 16.21 -4.74
C SER A 204 -2.15 15.44 -4.14
N ALA A 205 -1.46 14.65 -4.98
CA ALA A 205 -0.19 14.02 -4.64
C ALA A 205 0.94 14.61 -5.50
N THR A 206 2.09 14.87 -4.87
CA THR A 206 3.29 15.32 -5.54
C THR A 206 4.46 14.41 -5.17
N LEU A 207 5.06 13.77 -6.16
CA LEU A 207 6.30 13.04 -6.03
C LEU A 207 7.45 13.97 -6.46
N GLY A 208 8.31 14.33 -5.52
CA GLY A 208 9.43 15.25 -5.76
C GLY A 208 10.48 14.67 -6.71
N THR A 209 11.32 15.53 -7.24
CA THR A 209 12.39 15.18 -8.20
C THR A 209 13.26 14.03 -7.69
N TYR A 210 13.51 13.03 -8.54
CA TYR A 210 14.29 11.83 -8.22
C TYR A 210 13.80 11.03 -7.01
N SER A 211 12.55 11.18 -6.61
CA SER A 211 11.96 10.33 -5.59
C SER A 211 11.71 8.91 -6.11
N ALA A 212 11.68 7.93 -5.21
CA ALA A 212 11.37 6.53 -5.54
C ALA A 212 10.17 6.06 -4.73
N PHE A 213 9.00 6.12 -5.34
CA PHE A 213 7.74 5.86 -4.67
C PHE A 213 7.19 4.46 -4.99
N LYS A 214 6.47 3.87 -4.03
CA LYS A 214 5.86 2.55 -4.18
C LYS A 214 4.42 2.54 -3.71
N GLY A 215 3.58 1.82 -4.47
CA GLY A 215 2.16 1.63 -4.16
C GLY A 215 1.21 2.40 -5.07
N THR A 216 -0.07 2.13 -4.91
CA THR A 216 -1.15 2.75 -5.68
C THR A 216 -1.58 4.07 -5.06
N ILE A 217 -1.40 5.17 -5.78
CA ILE A 217 -1.90 6.50 -5.41
C ILE A 217 -3.30 6.65 -6.01
N MET A 218 -4.29 6.86 -5.16
CA MET A 218 -5.65 7.23 -5.52
C MET A 218 -5.90 8.65 -5.02
N ALA A 219 -5.70 9.65 -5.87
CA ALA A 219 -5.86 11.05 -5.50
C ALA A 219 -7.23 11.58 -5.92
N TYR A 220 -7.86 12.35 -5.03
CA TYR A 220 -9.11 13.05 -5.37
C TYR A 220 -8.90 14.10 -6.46
N ALA A 221 -7.77 14.81 -6.42
CA ALA A 221 -7.40 15.81 -7.41
C ALA A 221 -6.21 15.32 -8.27
N SER A 222 -5.20 16.15 -8.49
CA SER A 222 -4.10 15.87 -9.42
C SER A 222 -3.00 15.00 -8.80
N ILE A 223 -2.23 14.37 -9.70
CA ILE A 223 -0.97 13.70 -9.35
C ILE A 223 0.14 14.32 -10.21
N THR A 224 1.19 14.79 -9.56
CA THR A 224 2.40 15.29 -10.23
C THR A 224 3.57 14.38 -9.88
N ILE A 225 4.20 13.81 -10.90
CA ILE A 225 5.44 13.05 -10.76
C ILE A 225 6.54 13.89 -11.39
N ALA A 226 7.36 14.52 -10.52
CA ALA A 226 8.38 15.47 -10.96
C ALA A 226 9.56 14.75 -11.66
N THR A 227 10.43 15.54 -12.27
CA THR A 227 11.55 15.09 -13.10
C THR A 227 12.34 13.95 -12.46
N GLY A 228 12.49 12.86 -13.19
CA GLY A 228 13.30 11.70 -12.81
C GLY A 228 12.76 10.87 -11.64
N ALA A 229 11.57 11.19 -11.12
CA ALA A 229 10.95 10.38 -10.08
C ALA A 229 10.42 9.06 -10.66
N THR A 230 10.47 8.00 -9.83
CA THR A 230 10.03 6.65 -10.20
C THR A 230 8.82 6.23 -9.35
N LEU A 231 7.87 5.50 -9.97
CA LEU A 231 6.71 4.93 -9.31
C LEU A 231 6.60 3.44 -9.66
N ASP A 232 6.93 2.57 -8.69
CA ASP A 232 6.52 1.17 -8.70
C ASP A 232 5.12 1.10 -8.07
N GLY A 233 4.12 1.29 -8.89
CA GLY A 233 2.77 1.57 -8.43
C GLY A 233 1.86 2.06 -9.53
N ARG A 234 0.77 2.78 -9.10
CA ARG A 234 -0.22 3.39 -10.00
C ARG A 234 -0.47 4.84 -9.63
N ALA A 235 -0.62 5.69 -10.61
CA ALA A 235 -1.04 7.08 -10.47
C ALA A 235 -2.48 7.24 -10.99
N LEU A 236 -3.46 7.22 -10.07
CA LEU A 236 -4.89 7.22 -10.39
C LEU A 236 -5.56 8.48 -9.83
N ALA A 237 -5.87 9.45 -10.72
CA ALA A 237 -6.48 10.73 -10.37
C ALA A 237 -7.98 10.74 -10.71
N GLN A 238 -8.83 11.06 -9.71
CA GLN A 238 -10.29 10.99 -9.84
C GLN A 238 -10.92 12.16 -10.59
N ASN A 239 -10.43 13.41 -10.33
CA ASN A 239 -11.11 14.62 -10.82
C ASN A 239 -10.17 15.59 -11.54
N ALA A 240 -8.88 15.25 -11.69
CA ALA A 240 -7.91 16.15 -12.28
C ALA A 240 -6.88 15.40 -13.14
N ALA A 241 -5.79 16.06 -13.48
CA ALA A 241 -4.77 15.57 -14.37
C ALA A 241 -3.67 14.76 -13.67
N VAL A 242 -2.94 13.96 -14.43
CA VAL A 242 -1.64 13.40 -14.07
C VAL A 242 -0.57 14.08 -14.93
N THR A 243 0.46 14.62 -14.26
CA THR A 243 1.63 15.25 -14.91
C THR A 243 2.86 14.40 -14.68
N LEU A 244 3.58 14.13 -15.77
CA LEU A 244 4.78 13.29 -15.83
C LEU A 244 5.93 14.09 -16.44
N ASP A 245 7.16 13.81 -15.98
CA ASP A 245 8.40 14.39 -16.55
C ASP A 245 9.58 13.44 -16.33
N THR A 246 10.03 12.81 -17.41
CA THR A 246 11.21 11.93 -17.38
C THR A 246 11.10 10.83 -16.31
N ASN A 247 9.96 10.14 -16.26
CA ASN A 247 9.63 9.18 -15.21
C ASN A 247 9.72 7.71 -15.65
N ALA A 248 9.83 6.81 -14.69
CA ALA A 248 9.49 5.40 -14.86
C ALA A 248 8.29 5.08 -13.96
N VAL A 249 7.16 4.74 -14.58
CA VAL A 249 5.93 4.33 -13.89
C VAL A 249 5.65 2.89 -14.25
N THR A 250 5.72 1.98 -13.28
CA THR A 250 5.53 0.55 -13.50
C THR A 250 4.40 0.03 -12.62
N LYS A 251 3.35 -0.47 -13.26
CA LYS A 251 2.27 -1.15 -12.54
C LYS A 251 2.81 -2.38 -11.80
N PRO A 252 2.60 -2.52 -10.47
CA PRO A 252 3.07 -3.67 -9.73
C PRO A 252 2.26 -4.93 -10.06
N TYR A 253 2.90 -6.07 -9.95
CA TYR A 253 2.32 -7.41 -10.18
C TYR A 253 1.89 -8.07 -8.87
#